data_a048a6bb5c12e2b2a439a6665fb9191c
#
_entry.id   a048a6bb5c12e2b2a439a6665fb9191c
#
_cell.length_a   1.000
_cell.length_b   1.000
_cell.length_c   1.000
_cell.angle_alpha   90.00
_cell.angle_beta   90.00
_cell.angle_gamma   90.00
#
_symmetry.space_group_name_H-M   'P 1'
#
loop_
_entity.id
_entity.type
_entity.pdbx_description
1 polymer ?
#
loop_
_entity_poly.entity_id
_entity_poly.type
_entity_poly.pdbx_seq_one_letter_code
_entity_poly.pdbx_strand_id
1 'polypeptide(L)'
;MVFQSEVSTTLTGGSYQPTFTRKLGRMGVGISLALLIGGCSVKSDPITTDEVNARIAADKAALFEDQEPLSGSLGLGEAIIRSMRYNLDSRVKFMELAVATKQLDFSNRELLPDLVASAGYNRRSNDPGARSINSETGEESLPPSTSQERTRETQDLELLWNVLDFGLSYHSARQSSAEVEIAKERQRKTLQNITQDVVDAYWKAWIAQELDDNMGNLIGSVESALNQSNALAQSQSQSRQEALRYQASLLGIRNSLYELQERMGLAKIRLAALINVHPKADFTLSSPSEELEPRDITRPYESLADNALLMRPELREEDYRLRISQLEVKKAMLRFLPTLQIGAGYHRDENDFLINDDWEDVSFDLSWNILGLFSVQAEKRFRQAQVDLADARRLALSMAVMTQVRLSLKRYELSLQRYRASQELSSVNQEMAEILSASSKETDLDKIRARTDALVSQLRTNYGSV
;
A
#
# COMPACT_ATOMS: atom_id res chain seq x y z
N MET A 1 -18.02 -32.48 30.40
CA MET A 1 -17.61 -33.02 31.71
C MET A 1 -17.66 -31.84 32.67
N VAL A 2 -18.73 -31.62 33.24
CA VAL A 2 -19.35 -31.78 34.57
C VAL A 2 -18.31 -31.88 35.69
N PHE A 3 -18.30 -30.89 36.54
CA PHE A 3 -18.33 -31.06 38.00
C PHE A 3 -18.81 -29.77 38.69
N GLN A 4 -20.06 -29.86 39.21
CA GLN A 4 -20.59 -29.05 40.30
C GLN A 4 -20.02 -29.58 41.61
N SER A 5 -19.83 -28.71 42.61
CA SER A 5 -20.01 -29.06 44.02
C SER A 5 -20.45 -27.83 44.81
N GLU A 6 -21.71 -27.89 45.24
CA GLU A 6 -22.28 -27.10 46.32
C GLU A 6 -21.58 -27.47 47.65
N VAL A 7 -21.37 -26.47 48.52
CA VAL A 7 -21.37 -26.69 49.96
C VAL A 7 -22.12 -25.55 50.64
N SER A 8 -23.29 -25.94 51.16
CA SER A 8 -24.13 -25.18 52.08
C SER A 8 -23.58 -25.34 53.50
N THR A 9 -23.48 -24.26 54.27
CA THR A 9 -23.45 -24.33 55.74
C THR A 9 -24.13 -23.09 56.32
N THR A 10 -25.25 -23.35 56.94
CA THR A 10 -26.01 -22.48 57.86
C THR A 10 -25.31 -22.40 59.21
N LEU A 11 -25.30 -21.23 59.87
CA LEU A 11 -25.40 -21.04 61.31
C LEU A 11 -25.79 -19.61 61.70
N THR A 12 -26.94 -19.42 62.11
CA THR A 12 -27.60 -18.74 63.27
C THR A 12 -26.85 -17.61 64.02
N GLY A 13 -27.53 -16.45 64.09
CA GLY A 13 -27.96 -15.75 65.29
C GLY A 13 -27.01 -14.70 65.92
N GLY A 14 -27.50 -13.47 65.97
CA GLY A 14 -26.93 -12.46 66.80
C GLY A 14 -27.36 -11.05 66.43
N SER A 15 -28.50 -10.60 67.02
CA SER A 15 -29.03 -9.24 66.94
C SER A 15 -28.13 -8.24 67.65
N TYR A 16 -27.62 -7.26 66.95
CA TYR A 16 -27.14 -6.01 67.57
C TYR A 16 -27.53 -4.83 66.67
N GLN A 17 -28.46 -3.98 67.15
CA GLN A 17 -28.76 -2.71 66.55
C GLN A 17 -27.79 -1.65 67.08
N PRO A 18 -27.22 -0.84 66.20
CA PRO A 18 -26.96 0.58 66.51
C PRO A 18 -27.64 1.50 65.54
N THR A 19 -28.27 2.47 66.12
CA THR A 19 -28.87 3.71 65.61
C THR A 19 -28.11 4.31 64.40
N PHE A 20 -28.83 4.36 63.28
CA PHE A 20 -28.31 4.90 62.00
C PHE A 20 -29.04 6.24 61.73
N THR A 21 -28.52 7.31 62.20
CA THR A 21 -28.92 8.66 61.77
C THR A 21 -27.66 9.52 61.56
N ARG A 22 -27.40 9.87 60.34
CA ARG A 22 -26.48 10.87 59.75
C ARG A 22 -25.46 10.27 58.78
N LYS A 23 -25.89 9.85 57.60
CA LYS A 23 -25.01 9.75 56.41
C LYS A 23 -25.78 9.75 55.09
N LEU A 24 -26.86 10.49 54.94
CA LEU A 24 -27.58 10.61 53.65
C LEU A 24 -27.03 11.66 52.68
N GLY A 25 -26.08 12.49 53.09
CA GLY A 25 -25.54 13.58 52.21
C GLY A 25 -24.38 13.18 51.29
N ARG A 26 -23.71 12.02 51.51
CA ARG A 26 -22.51 11.61 50.74
C ARG A 26 -22.76 10.56 49.65
N MET A 27 -23.95 9.98 49.60
CA MET A 27 -24.30 8.97 48.60
C MET A 27 -24.77 9.56 47.25
N GLY A 28 -25.22 10.82 47.25
CA GLY A 28 -25.77 11.44 46.04
C GLY A 28 -24.75 11.75 44.93
N VAL A 29 -23.50 12.07 45.31
CA VAL A 29 -22.45 12.43 44.32
C VAL A 29 -21.82 11.19 43.70
N GLY A 30 -21.70 10.09 44.44
CA GLY A 30 -21.17 8.84 43.94
C GLY A 30 -22.09 8.14 42.92
N ILE A 31 -23.39 8.23 43.10
CA ILE A 31 -24.39 7.61 42.20
C ILE A 31 -24.52 8.42 40.91
N SER A 32 -24.36 9.75 40.91
CA SER A 32 -24.37 10.58 39.71
C SER A 32 -23.13 10.37 38.83
N LEU A 33 -21.96 10.08 39.42
CA LEU A 33 -20.72 9.77 38.67
C LEU A 33 -20.76 8.36 38.06
N ALA A 34 -21.39 7.40 38.75
CA ALA A 34 -21.55 6.02 38.22
C ALA A 34 -22.52 5.94 37.05
N LEU A 35 -23.52 6.85 36.99
CA LEU A 35 -24.47 6.94 35.85
C LEU A 35 -23.84 7.56 34.58
N LEU A 36 -22.79 8.37 34.72
CA LEU A 36 -22.05 8.93 33.57
C LEU A 36 -21.08 7.93 32.92
N ILE A 37 -20.61 6.92 33.65
CA ILE A 37 -19.67 5.89 33.12
C ILE A 37 -20.44 4.80 32.37
N GLY A 38 -21.72 4.57 32.63
CA GLY A 38 -22.54 3.56 31.94
C GLY A 38 -22.95 3.96 30.50
N GLY A 39 -22.76 5.22 30.10
CA GLY A 39 -23.15 5.72 28.77
C GLY A 39 -22.08 5.65 27.67
N CYS A 40 -20.83 5.31 28.02
CA CYS A 40 -19.70 5.36 27.06
C CYS A 40 -19.34 4.01 26.45
N SER A 41 -20.27 3.05 26.33
CA SER A 41 -19.98 1.84 25.54
C SER A 41 -20.13 2.15 24.06
N VAL A 42 -19.03 2.16 23.32
CA VAL A 42 -19.04 2.19 21.84
C VAL A 42 -19.62 0.85 21.36
N LYS A 43 -20.78 0.91 20.72
CA LYS A 43 -21.37 -0.28 20.06
C LYS A 43 -20.72 -0.44 18.69
N SER A 44 -20.65 -1.68 18.22
CA SER A 44 -20.28 -1.96 16.84
C SER A 44 -21.24 -1.23 15.90
N ASP A 45 -20.68 -0.44 14.99
CA ASP A 45 -21.40 0.33 13.96
C ASP A 45 -21.03 -0.24 12.57
N PRO A 46 -21.75 -1.31 12.14
CA PRO A 46 -21.46 -1.92 10.85
C PRO A 46 -21.93 -1.01 9.72
N ILE A 47 -21.12 -0.98 8.65
CA ILE A 47 -21.43 -0.21 7.43
C ILE A 47 -22.78 -0.67 6.88
N THR A 48 -23.69 0.28 6.68
CA THR A 48 -25.05 0.02 6.17
C THR A 48 -25.07 -0.13 4.64
N THR A 49 -26.12 -0.76 4.13
CA THR A 49 -26.33 -0.88 2.68
C THR A 49 -26.44 0.48 1.99
N ASP A 50 -27.02 1.47 2.66
CA ASP A 50 -27.19 2.82 2.12
C ASP A 50 -25.85 3.55 2.02
N GLU A 51 -24.97 3.40 3.01
CA GLU A 51 -23.58 3.91 2.95
C GLU A 51 -22.78 3.25 1.82
N VAL A 52 -22.94 1.93 1.63
CA VAL A 52 -22.32 1.22 0.51
C VAL A 52 -22.84 1.74 -0.83
N ASN A 53 -24.15 1.94 -0.98
CA ASN A 53 -24.74 2.47 -2.21
C ASN A 53 -24.29 3.90 -2.49
N ALA A 54 -24.24 4.77 -1.48
CA ALA A 54 -23.72 6.12 -1.59
C ALA A 54 -22.25 6.14 -2.02
N ARG A 55 -21.41 5.27 -1.43
CA ARG A 55 -20.02 5.10 -1.82
C ARG A 55 -19.88 4.62 -3.27
N ILE A 56 -20.66 3.62 -3.70
CA ILE A 56 -20.63 3.12 -5.09
C ILE A 56 -20.99 4.25 -6.08
N ALA A 57 -21.97 5.08 -5.75
CA ALA A 57 -22.35 6.21 -6.62
C ALA A 57 -21.22 7.25 -6.70
N ALA A 58 -20.59 7.59 -5.56
CA ALA A 58 -19.46 8.49 -5.49
C ALA A 58 -18.23 7.94 -6.24
N ASP A 59 -17.89 6.67 -6.01
CA ASP A 59 -16.77 6.00 -6.68
C ASP A 59 -16.94 6.02 -8.20
N LYS A 60 -18.14 5.68 -8.70
CA LYS A 60 -18.42 5.71 -10.17
C LYS A 60 -18.29 7.10 -10.77
N ALA A 61 -18.65 8.15 -10.05
CA ALA A 61 -18.47 9.52 -10.49
C ALA A 61 -16.99 9.92 -10.52
N ALA A 62 -16.27 9.63 -9.44
CA ALA A 62 -14.87 10.02 -9.27
C ALA A 62 -13.87 9.23 -10.13
N LEU A 63 -14.20 7.98 -10.53
CA LEU A 63 -13.29 7.11 -11.29
C LEU A 63 -12.82 7.75 -12.61
N PHE A 64 -13.69 8.51 -13.29
CA PHE A 64 -13.44 9.08 -14.61
C PHE A 64 -13.52 10.61 -14.62
N GLU A 65 -13.57 11.24 -13.45
CA GLU A 65 -13.58 12.69 -13.31
C GLU A 65 -12.27 13.31 -13.81
N ASP A 66 -12.34 14.48 -14.42
CA ASP A 66 -11.20 15.27 -14.91
C ASP A 66 -10.34 14.58 -15.98
N GLN A 67 -10.85 13.57 -16.67
CA GLN A 67 -10.11 12.92 -17.74
C GLN A 67 -10.35 13.61 -19.08
N GLU A 68 -9.27 13.83 -19.81
CA GLU A 68 -9.35 14.26 -21.21
C GLU A 68 -10.03 13.17 -22.06
N PRO A 69 -11.05 13.50 -22.88
CA PRO A 69 -11.69 12.51 -23.74
C PRO A 69 -10.65 11.93 -24.73
N LEU A 70 -10.84 10.66 -25.11
CA LEU A 70 -10.05 10.07 -26.17
C LEU A 70 -10.49 10.71 -27.50
N SER A 71 -9.57 11.38 -28.18
CA SER A 71 -9.79 12.01 -29.47
C SER A 71 -8.99 11.26 -30.54
N GLY A 72 -9.70 10.58 -31.47
CA GLY A 72 -9.06 9.84 -32.55
C GLY A 72 -8.49 8.47 -32.12
N SER A 73 -7.48 8.00 -32.86
CA SER A 73 -6.80 6.74 -32.56
C SER A 73 -5.72 6.96 -31.51
N LEU A 74 -5.72 6.12 -30.48
CA LEU A 74 -4.76 6.16 -29.36
C LEU A 74 -3.40 5.60 -29.79
N GLY A 75 -2.33 6.40 -29.65
CA GLY A 75 -0.95 5.97 -29.87
C GLY A 75 -0.30 5.41 -28.60
N LEU A 76 0.78 4.60 -28.77
CA LEU A 76 1.51 4.02 -27.63
C LEU A 76 2.03 5.10 -26.67
N GLY A 77 2.63 6.18 -27.20
CA GLY A 77 3.14 7.28 -26.36
C GLY A 77 2.03 7.96 -25.56
N GLU A 78 0.88 8.19 -26.16
CA GLU A 78 -0.30 8.75 -25.48
C GLU A 78 -0.85 7.79 -24.42
N ALA A 79 -0.92 6.49 -24.72
CA ALA A 79 -1.33 5.47 -23.74
C ALA A 79 -0.42 5.47 -22.50
N ILE A 80 0.89 5.58 -22.67
CA ILE A 80 1.86 5.68 -21.57
C ILE A 80 1.63 6.98 -20.76
N ILE A 81 1.47 8.13 -21.43
CA ILE A 81 1.23 9.41 -20.74
C ILE A 81 -0.10 9.37 -19.97
N ARG A 82 -1.17 8.84 -20.58
CA ARG A 82 -2.46 8.68 -19.89
C ARG A 82 -2.37 7.78 -18.68
N SER A 83 -1.67 6.64 -18.78
CA SER A 83 -1.49 5.74 -17.65
C SER A 83 -0.72 6.40 -16.51
N MET A 84 0.34 7.15 -16.79
CA MET A 84 1.07 7.90 -15.77
C MET A 84 0.21 8.95 -15.06
N ARG A 85 -0.72 9.58 -15.78
CA ARG A 85 -1.58 10.67 -15.28
C ARG A 85 -2.83 10.13 -14.54
N TYR A 86 -3.47 9.10 -15.07
CA TYR A 86 -4.82 8.68 -14.64
C TYR A 86 -4.86 7.30 -13.97
N ASN A 87 -3.79 6.51 -14.02
CA ASN A 87 -3.77 5.19 -13.39
C ASN A 87 -3.92 5.32 -11.87
N LEU A 88 -4.85 4.56 -11.30
CA LEU A 88 -5.20 4.66 -9.88
C LEU A 88 -4.09 4.15 -8.95
N ASP A 89 -3.31 3.14 -9.36
CA ASP A 89 -2.16 2.66 -8.58
C ASP A 89 -1.06 3.72 -8.51
N SER A 90 -0.82 4.44 -9.63
CA SER A 90 0.07 5.59 -9.65
C SER A 90 -0.40 6.68 -8.69
N ARG A 91 -1.72 6.99 -8.69
CA ARG A 91 -2.32 7.96 -7.78
C ARG A 91 -2.18 7.57 -6.31
N VAL A 92 -2.37 6.29 -5.98
CA VAL A 92 -2.14 5.77 -4.62
C VAL A 92 -0.69 6.03 -4.18
N LYS A 93 0.29 5.71 -5.01
CA LYS A 93 1.71 5.94 -4.68
C LYS A 93 2.08 7.41 -4.55
N PHE A 94 1.45 8.27 -5.34
CA PHE A 94 1.58 9.73 -5.19
C PHE A 94 1.04 10.20 -3.82
N MET A 95 -0.11 9.68 -3.38
CA MET A 95 -0.68 10.02 -2.08
C MET A 95 0.15 9.44 -0.92
N GLU A 96 0.71 8.22 -1.06
CA GLU A 96 1.65 7.66 -0.07
C GLU A 96 2.89 8.57 0.11
N LEU A 97 3.43 9.10 -0.99
CA LEU A 97 4.53 10.08 -0.93
C LEU A 97 4.11 11.38 -0.24
N ALA A 98 2.90 11.87 -0.51
CA ALA A 98 2.36 13.06 0.17
C ALA A 98 2.22 12.81 1.69
N VAL A 99 1.71 11.63 2.09
CA VAL A 99 1.62 11.25 3.52
C VAL A 99 3.01 11.20 4.16
N ALA A 100 3.99 10.55 3.52
CA ALA A 100 5.37 10.49 4.05
C ALA A 100 5.98 11.90 4.20
N THR A 101 5.71 12.80 3.24
CA THR A 101 6.17 14.20 3.31
C THR A 101 5.53 14.94 4.48
N LYS A 102 4.22 14.74 4.72
CA LYS A 102 3.53 15.35 5.86
C LYS A 102 3.99 14.77 7.20
N GLN A 103 4.34 13.48 7.23
CA GLN A 103 4.96 12.87 8.40
C GLN A 103 6.33 13.51 8.73
N LEU A 104 7.14 13.80 7.70
CA LEU A 104 8.39 14.55 7.90
C LEU A 104 8.13 15.97 8.43
N ASP A 105 7.14 16.68 7.87
CA ASP A 105 6.73 18.02 8.37
C ASP A 105 6.31 17.94 9.84
N PHE A 106 5.57 16.89 10.23
CA PHE A 106 5.18 16.65 11.61
C PHE A 106 6.40 16.38 12.50
N SER A 107 7.28 15.44 12.10
CA SER A 107 8.50 15.11 12.85
C SER A 107 9.45 16.30 13.02
N ASN A 108 9.46 17.23 12.06
CA ASN A 108 10.23 18.47 12.21
C ASN A 108 9.65 19.41 13.28
N ARG A 109 8.33 19.39 13.53
CA ARG A 109 7.71 20.18 14.59
C ARG A 109 7.97 19.60 15.98
N GLU A 110 8.15 18.27 16.09
CA GLU A 110 8.56 17.61 17.32
C GLU A 110 9.99 17.99 17.81
N LEU A 111 10.72 18.78 17.01
CA LEU A 111 12.00 19.38 17.41
C LEU A 111 11.84 20.64 18.26
N LEU A 112 10.66 21.22 18.29
CA LEU A 112 10.39 22.44 19.03
C LEU A 112 10.18 22.11 20.52
N PRO A 113 10.51 23.06 21.44
CA PRO A 113 10.15 22.92 22.83
C PRO A 113 8.61 22.97 23.00
N ASP A 114 8.11 22.34 24.04
CA ASP A 114 6.70 22.36 24.39
C ASP A 114 6.36 23.65 25.13
N LEU A 115 5.30 24.32 24.69
CA LEU A 115 4.70 25.45 25.42
C LEU A 115 3.35 24.99 25.97
N VAL A 116 3.29 24.82 27.28
CA VAL A 116 2.12 24.29 27.99
C VAL A 116 1.46 25.38 28.77
N ALA A 117 0.17 25.64 28.50
CA ALA A 117 -0.67 26.46 29.33
C ALA A 117 -1.58 25.59 30.18
N SER A 118 -1.56 25.75 31.49
CA SER A 118 -2.45 25.06 32.41
C SER A 118 -3.24 26.01 33.27
N ALA A 119 -4.47 25.62 33.63
CA ALA A 119 -5.31 26.35 34.58
C ALA A 119 -5.96 25.34 35.54
N GLY A 120 -5.86 25.58 36.81
CA GLY A 120 -6.37 24.72 37.86
C GLY A 120 -7.38 25.45 38.77
N TYR A 121 -8.48 24.76 39.08
CA TYR A 121 -9.43 25.19 40.13
C TYR A 121 -9.54 24.06 41.16
N ASN A 122 -9.16 24.34 42.39
CA ASN A 122 -9.25 23.41 43.50
C ASN A 122 -10.07 23.96 44.62
N ARG A 123 -11.10 23.24 45.06
CA ARG A 123 -11.93 23.63 46.22
C ARG A 123 -11.96 22.49 47.23
N ARG A 124 -11.51 22.77 48.44
CA ARG A 124 -11.57 21.84 49.56
C ARG A 124 -12.86 22.07 50.39
N SER A 125 -13.34 21.00 51.04
CA SER A 125 -14.50 21.07 51.95
C SER A 125 -14.13 21.55 53.36
N ASN A 126 -12.83 21.70 53.67
CA ASN A 126 -12.31 22.14 54.98
C ASN A 126 -11.10 23.03 54.76
N ASP A 127 -10.73 23.81 55.80
CA ASP A 127 -9.51 24.62 55.80
C ASP A 127 -8.27 23.74 55.74
N PRO A 128 -7.24 24.09 54.92
CA PRO A 128 -5.96 23.35 54.83
C PRO A 128 -5.02 23.72 56.00
N GLY A 129 -5.53 23.69 57.24
CA GLY A 129 -4.76 24.00 58.40
C GLY A 129 -3.79 22.90 58.80
N ALA A 130 -2.62 23.29 59.22
CA ALA A 130 -1.56 22.39 59.73
C ALA A 130 -1.08 22.84 61.10
N ARG A 131 -0.61 21.90 61.92
CA ARG A 131 0.17 22.18 63.14
C ARG A 131 1.62 21.86 62.80
N SER A 132 2.52 22.70 63.26
CA SER A 132 3.96 22.47 63.14
C SER A 132 4.54 21.97 64.47
N ILE A 133 5.55 21.17 64.42
CA ILE A 133 6.37 20.72 65.56
C ILE A 133 7.64 21.56 65.57
N ASN A 134 7.94 22.18 66.69
CA ASN A 134 9.22 22.85 66.88
C ASN A 134 10.35 21.78 66.81
N SER A 135 11.29 21.91 65.85
CA SER A 135 12.35 20.95 65.63
C SER A 135 13.37 20.87 66.78
N GLU A 136 13.46 21.85 67.64
CA GLU A 136 14.36 21.88 68.77
C GLU A 136 13.71 21.37 70.06
N THR A 137 12.48 21.73 70.33
CA THR A 137 11.79 21.37 71.56
C THR A 137 10.88 20.16 71.46
N GLY A 138 10.50 19.74 70.25
CA GLY A 138 9.50 18.68 69.99
C GLY A 138 8.07 19.05 70.34
N GLU A 139 7.78 20.32 70.69
CA GLU A 139 6.46 20.77 71.07
C GLU A 139 5.62 21.13 69.84
N GLU A 140 4.33 20.72 69.81
CA GLU A 140 3.40 21.10 68.77
C GLU A 140 2.90 22.56 68.97
N SER A 141 2.75 23.30 67.88
CA SER A 141 2.09 24.57 67.90
C SER A 141 0.59 24.36 68.21
N LEU A 142 0.10 24.84 69.35
CA LEU A 142 -1.28 24.63 69.81
C LEU A 142 -2.35 25.21 68.85
N PRO A 143 -2.26 26.43 68.35
CA PRO A 143 -3.21 26.89 67.31
C PRO A 143 -2.79 26.39 65.95
N PRO A 144 -3.68 25.70 65.19
CA PRO A 144 -3.41 25.38 63.79
C PRO A 144 -3.30 26.67 62.99
N SER A 145 -2.33 26.69 62.05
CA SER A 145 -2.18 27.79 61.08
C SER A 145 -2.51 27.32 59.67
N THR A 146 -2.96 28.23 58.80
CA THR A 146 -3.14 27.95 57.38
C THR A 146 -2.42 29.02 56.58
N SER A 147 -1.85 28.62 55.45
CA SER A 147 -1.22 29.47 54.46
C SER A 147 -1.83 29.26 53.05
N GLN A 148 -2.99 28.60 53.02
CA GLN A 148 -3.73 28.37 51.78
C GLN A 148 -5.21 28.57 52.00
N GLU A 149 -5.88 29.07 50.97
CA GLU A 149 -7.32 29.18 50.93
C GLU A 149 -8.02 27.84 50.66
N ARG A 150 -9.31 27.76 50.96
CA ARG A 150 -10.16 26.63 50.60
C ARG A 150 -10.35 26.50 49.08
N THR A 151 -10.39 27.62 48.39
CA THR A 151 -10.51 27.73 46.94
C THR A 151 -9.22 28.33 46.41
N ARG A 152 -8.62 27.65 45.44
CA ARG A 152 -7.38 28.06 44.82
C ARG A 152 -7.52 27.99 43.31
N GLU A 153 -7.20 29.06 42.63
CA GLU A 153 -7.11 29.16 41.18
C GLU A 153 -5.64 29.33 40.80
N THR A 154 -5.17 28.48 39.88
CA THR A 154 -3.79 28.54 39.37
C THR A 154 -3.79 28.67 37.88
N GLN A 155 -2.87 29.45 37.34
CA GLN A 155 -2.63 29.59 35.91
C GLN A 155 -1.12 29.53 35.68
N ASP A 156 -0.71 28.62 34.79
CA ASP A 156 0.68 28.40 34.51
C ASP A 156 0.91 28.46 33.01
N LEU A 157 2.01 29.06 32.57
CA LEU A 157 2.49 29.04 31.20
C LEU A 157 3.95 28.61 31.25
N GLU A 158 4.26 27.39 30.79
CA GLU A 158 5.57 26.78 30.90
C GLU A 158 6.14 26.44 29.50
N LEU A 159 7.34 26.92 29.25
CA LEU A 159 8.18 26.47 28.13
C LEU A 159 9.11 25.37 28.62
N LEU A 160 8.93 24.16 28.08
CA LEU A 160 9.70 22.98 28.48
C LEU A 160 10.52 22.48 27.31
N TRP A 161 11.84 22.32 27.50
CA TRP A 161 12.74 21.79 26.49
C TRP A 161 13.58 20.67 27.07
N ASN A 162 13.38 19.47 26.52
CA ASN A 162 14.16 18.30 26.88
C ASN A 162 15.26 18.07 25.83
N VAL A 163 16.52 18.24 26.24
CA VAL A 163 17.69 18.15 25.34
C VAL A 163 17.86 16.72 24.78
N LEU A 164 17.56 15.69 25.57
CA LEU A 164 17.62 14.30 25.11
C LEU A 164 16.51 14.02 24.08
N ASP A 165 15.29 14.48 24.35
CA ASP A 165 14.15 14.31 23.44
C ASP A 165 14.39 15.05 22.13
N PHE A 166 15.00 16.24 22.16
CA PHE A 166 15.46 16.92 20.94
C PHE A 166 16.41 16.03 20.10
N GLY A 167 17.39 15.39 20.75
CA GLY A 167 18.32 14.47 20.07
C GLY A 167 17.61 13.26 19.46
N LEU A 168 16.63 12.68 20.17
CA LEU A 168 15.81 11.58 19.70
C LEU A 168 14.91 12.01 18.54
N SER A 169 14.24 13.15 18.68
CA SER A 169 13.36 13.74 17.64
C SER A 169 14.14 14.12 16.40
N TYR A 170 15.37 14.63 16.51
CA TYR A 170 16.25 14.88 15.38
C TYR A 170 16.55 13.61 14.58
N HIS A 171 16.89 12.50 15.23
CA HIS A 171 17.07 11.23 14.52
C HIS A 171 15.77 10.66 13.98
N SER A 172 14.62 10.88 14.64
CA SER A 172 13.30 10.51 14.12
C SER A 172 12.95 11.30 12.86
N ALA A 173 13.19 12.61 12.84
CA ALA A 173 12.98 13.43 11.64
C ALA A 173 13.89 12.98 10.47
N ARG A 174 15.13 12.57 10.75
CA ARG A 174 16.01 11.96 9.74
C ARG A 174 15.50 10.62 9.23
N GLN A 175 14.86 9.82 10.07
CA GLN A 175 14.19 8.58 9.63
C GLN A 175 12.97 8.91 8.76
N SER A 176 12.12 9.86 9.17
CA SER A 176 10.99 10.32 8.36
C SER A 176 11.45 10.88 7.00
N SER A 177 12.60 11.57 6.96
CA SER A 177 13.23 11.99 5.68
C SER A 177 13.64 10.80 4.81
N ALA A 178 14.17 9.73 5.39
CA ALA A 178 14.49 8.52 4.64
C ALA A 178 13.22 7.78 4.16
N GLU A 179 12.13 7.80 4.93
CA GLU A 179 10.83 7.25 4.51
C GLU A 179 10.22 8.02 3.31
N VAL A 180 10.43 9.35 3.23
CA VAL A 180 10.06 10.12 2.02
C VAL A 180 10.80 9.60 0.79
N GLU A 181 12.11 9.36 0.90
CA GLU A 181 12.89 8.82 -0.22
C GLU A 181 12.46 7.38 -0.59
N ILE A 182 12.13 6.55 0.40
CA ILE A 182 11.54 5.22 0.17
C ILE A 182 10.23 5.34 -0.61
N ALA A 183 9.34 6.27 -0.23
CA ALA A 183 8.07 6.50 -0.93
C ALA A 183 8.29 6.95 -2.39
N LYS A 184 9.29 7.81 -2.66
CA LYS A 184 9.69 8.21 -4.02
C LYS A 184 10.16 7.02 -4.86
N GLU A 185 11.02 6.15 -4.30
CA GLU A 185 11.51 4.98 -5.03
C GLU A 185 10.39 3.96 -5.30
N ARG A 186 9.45 3.79 -4.36
CA ARG A 186 8.24 2.97 -4.57
C ARG A 186 7.34 3.54 -5.68
N GLN A 187 7.13 4.84 -5.70
CA GLN A 187 6.40 5.52 -6.79
C GLN A 187 7.10 5.27 -8.12
N ARG A 188 8.42 5.44 -8.19
CA ARG A 188 9.22 5.21 -9.39
C ARG A 188 9.11 3.76 -9.88
N LYS A 189 9.17 2.77 -8.97
CA LYS A 189 8.96 1.36 -9.30
C LYS A 189 7.58 1.12 -9.90
N THR A 190 6.53 1.69 -9.30
CA THR A 190 5.16 1.54 -9.78
C THR A 190 5.00 2.14 -11.17
N LEU A 191 5.56 3.32 -11.44
CA LEU A 191 5.54 3.93 -12.77
C LEU A 191 6.27 3.07 -13.82
N GLN A 192 7.41 2.46 -13.47
CA GLN A 192 8.12 1.54 -14.36
C GLN A 192 7.29 0.29 -14.69
N ASN A 193 6.63 -0.30 -13.68
CA ASN A 193 5.77 -1.47 -13.88
C ASN A 193 4.55 -1.12 -14.75
N ILE A 194 3.86 0.00 -14.45
CA ILE A 194 2.72 0.47 -15.24
C ILE A 194 3.13 0.71 -16.69
N THR A 195 4.29 1.35 -16.93
CA THR A 195 4.79 1.59 -18.29
C THR A 195 5.00 0.27 -19.04
N GLN A 196 5.60 -0.73 -18.39
CA GLN A 196 5.81 -2.06 -18.99
C GLN A 196 4.47 -2.74 -19.28
N ASP A 197 3.53 -2.71 -18.33
CA ASP A 197 2.20 -3.30 -18.48
C ASP A 197 1.40 -2.63 -19.61
N VAL A 198 1.52 -1.31 -19.76
CA VAL A 198 0.85 -0.55 -20.84
C VAL A 198 1.45 -0.91 -22.19
N VAL A 199 2.78 -1.01 -22.29
CA VAL A 199 3.45 -1.43 -23.54
C VAL A 199 2.98 -2.82 -23.96
N ASP A 200 3.00 -3.78 -23.04
CA ASP A 200 2.53 -5.16 -23.30
C ASP A 200 1.05 -5.20 -23.72
N ALA A 201 0.18 -4.50 -22.96
CA ALA A 201 -1.25 -4.47 -23.24
C ALA A 201 -1.57 -3.74 -24.56
N TYR A 202 -0.86 -2.64 -24.88
CA TYR A 202 -1.03 -1.89 -26.11
C TYR A 202 -0.72 -2.74 -27.34
N TRP A 203 0.43 -3.39 -27.38
CA TRP A 203 0.82 -4.24 -28.49
C TRP A 203 -0.16 -5.38 -28.69
N LYS A 204 -0.58 -6.05 -27.62
CA LYS A 204 -1.56 -7.13 -27.70
C LYS A 204 -2.92 -6.63 -28.22
N ALA A 205 -3.36 -5.47 -27.76
CA ALA A 205 -4.62 -4.89 -28.19
C ALA A 205 -4.57 -4.39 -29.65
N TRP A 206 -3.42 -3.82 -30.08
CA TRP A 206 -3.23 -3.39 -31.46
C TRP A 206 -3.20 -4.59 -32.42
N ILE A 207 -2.45 -5.64 -32.11
CA ILE A 207 -2.44 -6.88 -32.91
C ILE A 207 -3.84 -7.48 -33.00
N ALA A 208 -4.60 -7.44 -31.89
CA ALA A 208 -5.98 -7.88 -31.85
C ALA A 208 -6.86 -7.07 -32.84
N GLN A 209 -6.73 -5.74 -32.84
CA GLN A 209 -7.47 -4.87 -33.74
C GLN A 209 -7.15 -5.16 -35.23
N GLU A 210 -5.87 -5.34 -35.57
CA GLU A 210 -5.44 -5.62 -36.95
C GLU A 210 -5.95 -6.97 -37.50
N LEU A 211 -6.20 -7.92 -36.64
CA LEU A 211 -6.58 -9.27 -37.04
C LEU A 211 -8.06 -9.60 -36.84
N ASP A 212 -8.84 -8.70 -36.28
CA ASP A 212 -10.25 -8.92 -35.92
C ASP A 212 -11.11 -9.28 -37.15
N ASP A 213 -11.01 -8.51 -38.23
CA ASP A 213 -11.75 -8.75 -39.47
C ASP A 213 -11.38 -10.11 -40.11
N ASN A 214 -10.12 -10.43 -40.16
CA ASN A 214 -9.63 -11.72 -40.70
C ASN A 214 -10.15 -12.90 -39.89
N MET A 215 -10.19 -12.73 -38.58
CA MET A 215 -10.70 -13.76 -37.66
C MET A 215 -12.21 -13.96 -37.82
N GLY A 216 -12.98 -12.89 -37.87
CA GLY A 216 -14.42 -12.95 -38.08
C GLY A 216 -14.77 -13.67 -39.39
N ASN A 217 -14.09 -13.33 -40.49
CA ASN A 217 -14.28 -13.97 -41.82
C ASN A 217 -13.91 -15.46 -41.78
N LEU A 218 -12.85 -15.85 -41.03
CA LEU A 218 -12.43 -17.24 -40.96
C LEU A 218 -13.39 -18.08 -40.08
N ILE A 219 -13.88 -17.54 -38.96
CA ILE A 219 -14.93 -18.18 -38.16
C ILE A 219 -16.18 -18.41 -39.00
N GLY A 220 -16.65 -17.41 -39.74
CA GLY A 220 -17.79 -17.55 -40.66
C GLY A 220 -17.58 -18.64 -41.73
N SER A 221 -16.36 -18.75 -42.26
CA SER A 221 -16.00 -19.79 -43.22
C SER A 221 -16.06 -21.20 -42.61
N VAL A 222 -15.56 -21.34 -41.39
CA VAL A 222 -15.61 -22.62 -40.62
C VAL A 222 -17.07 -23.01 -40.32
N GLU A 223 -17.90 -22.07 -39.91
CA GLU A 223 -19.33 -22.32 -39.63
C GLU A 223 -20.11 -22.72 -40.90
N SER A 224 -19.82 -22.06 -42.02
CA SER A 224 -20.39 -22.42 -43.30
C SER A 224 -20.02 -23.85 -43.71
N ALA A 225 -18.74 -24.22 -43.60
CA ALA A 225 -18.24 -25.57 -43.89
C ALA A 225 -18.86 -26.62 -42.97
N LEU A 226 -19.02 -26.32 -41.64
CA LEU A 226 -19.70 -27.21 -40.71
C LEU A 226 -21.17 -27.44 -41.10
N ASN A 227 -21.90 -26.42 -41.50
CA ASN A 227 -23.28 -26.53 -41.95
C ASN A 227 -23.41 -27.38 -43.23
N GLN A 228 -22.51 -27.20 -44.22
CA GLN A 228 -22.46 -28.00 -45.41
C GLN A 228 -22.11 -29.47 -45.11
N SER A 229 -21.14 -29.73 -44.23
CA SER A 229 -20.78 -31.06 -43.81
C SER A 229 -21.92 -31.80 -43.09
N ASN A 230 -22.68 -31.11 -42.26
CA ASN A 230 -23.86 -31.69 -41.61
C ASN A 230 -24.95 -32.09 -42.65
N ALA A 231 -25.18 -31.28 -43.67
CA ALA A 231 -26.13 -31.60 -44.74
C ALA A 231 -25.66 -32.84 -45.57
N LEU A 232 -24.36 -32.92 -45.86
CA LEU A 232 -23.78 -34.08 -46.59
C LEU A 232 -23.80 -35.37 -45.77
N ALA A 233 -23.56 -35.30 -44.49
CA ALA A 233 -23.62 -36.43 -43.56
C ALA A 233 -25.02 -37.07 -43.45
N GLN A 234 -26.06 -36.29 -43.73
CA GLN A 234 -27.47 -36.72 -43.76
C GLN A 234 -27.85 -37.35 -45.10
N SER A 235 -27.12 -37.11 -46.20
CA SER A 235 -27.45 -37.53 -47.54
C SER A 235 -26.96 -38.93 -47.96
N GLN A 236 -26.53 -39.75 -47.09
CA GLN A 236 -26.13 -41.21 -47.26
C GLN A 236 -25.12 -41.53 -48.37
N SER A 237 -24.45 -40.58 -49.00
CA SER A 237 -23.62 -40.82 -50.19
C SER A 237 -22.09 -40.95 -49.90
N GLN A 238 -21.65 -40.70 -48.69
CA GLN A 238 -20.25 -40.85 -48.31
C GLN A 238 -20.06 -41.63 -47.01
N SER A 239 -18.87 -42.22 -46.79
CA SER A 239 -18.60 -42.93 -45.53
C SER A 239 -18.81 -41.98 -44.33
N ARG A 240 -19.70 -42.36 -43.44
CA ARG A 240 -20.03 -41.60 -42.23
C ARG A 240 -18.79 -41.25 -41.40
N GLN A 241 -17.77 -42.14 -41.46
CA GLN A 241 -16.50 -41.96 -40.76
C GLN A 241 -15.71 -40.77 -41.31
N GLU A 242 -15.67 -40.56 -42.64
CA GLU A 242 -14.98 -39.43 -43.27
C GLU A 242 -15.67 -38.10 -42.93
N ALA A 243 -17.00 -38.07 -43.01
CA ALA A 243 -17.79 -36.89 -42.60
C ALA A 243 -17.56 -36.49 -41.14
N LEU A 244 -17.53 -37.47 -40.23
CA LEU A 244 -17.24 -37.22 -38.81
C LEU A 244 -15.80 -36.72 -38.55
N ARG A 245 -14.81 -37.25 -39.27
CA ARG A 245 -13.41 -36.76 -39.22
C ARG A 245 -13.30 -35.32 -39.70
N TYR A 246 -13.99 -35.01 -40.79
CA TYR A 246 -14.07 -33.67 -41.35
C TYR A 246 -14.70 -32.69 -40.33
N GLN A 247 -15.84 -33.06 -39.75
CA GLN A 247 -16.49 -32.26 -38.70
C GLN A 247 -15.61 -32.08 -37.48
N ALA A 248 -14.95 -33.13 -36.99
CA ALA A 248 -14.04 -33.08 -35.86
C ALA A 248 -12.86 -32.08 -36.10
N SER A 249 -12.32 -32.09 -37.32
CA SER A 249 -11.25 -31.16 -37.71
C SER A 249 -11.74 -29.70 -37.73
N LEU A 250 -12.93 -29.42 -38.33
CA LEU A 250 -13.51 -28.09 -38.33
C LEU A 250 -13.86 -27.57 -36.94
N LEU A 251 -14.39 -28.47 -36.07
CA LEU A 251 -14.67 -28.13 -34.68
C LEU A 251 -13.38 -27.81 -33.90
N GLY A 252 -12.30 -28.55 -34.15
CA GLY A 252 -10.99 -28.26 -33.58
C GLY A 252 -10.47 -26.88 -34.00
N ILE A 253 -10.57 -26.56 -35.31
CA ILE A 253 -10.21 -25.24 -35.83
C ILE A 253 -11.05 -24.13 -35.19
N ARG A 254 -12.37 -24.32 -35.13
CA ARG A 254 -13.29 -23.33 -34.49
C ARG A 254 -12.93 -23.06 -33.04
N ASN A 255 -12.65 -24.11 -32.26
CA ASN A 255 -12.24 -23.96 -30.86
C ASN A 255 -10.94 -23.16 -30.74
N SER A 256 -9.94 -23.44 -31.59
CA SER A 256 -8.69 -22.69 -31.63
C SER A 256 -8.90 -21.20 -31.98
N LEU A 257 -9.83 -20.90 -32.88
CA LEU A 257 -10.18 -19.52 -33.23
C LEU A 257 -10.90 -18.80 -32.09
N TYR A 258 -11.80 -19.48 -31.37
CA TYR A 258 -12.46 -18.89 -30.20
C TYR A 258 -11.48 -18.62 -29.04
N GLU A 259 -10.54 -19.54 -28.76
CA GLU A 259 -9.48 -19.30 -27.78
C GLU A 259 -8.64 -18.07 -28.14
N LEU A 260 -8.39 -17.88 -29.43
CA LEU A 260 -7.65 -16.75 -29.93
C LEU A 260 -8.44 -15.45 -29.80
N GLN A 261 -9.72 -15.45 -30.18
CA GLN A 261 -10.63 -14.33 -30.05
C GLN A 261 -10.78 -13.89 -28.58
N GLU A 262 -10.86 -14.85 -27.64
CA GLU A 262 -10.88 -14.56 -26.20
C GLU A 262 -9.63 -13.79 -25.76
N ARG A 263 -8.43 -14.30 -26.13
CA ARG A 263 -7.17 -13.64 -25.79
C ARG A 263 -7.09 -12.21 -26.33
N MET A 264 -7.59 -12.00 -27.54
CA MET A 264 -7.61 -10.71 -28.20
C MET A 264 -8.57 -9.74 -27.52
N GLY A 265 -9.80 -10.20 -27.21
CA GLY A 265 -10.81 -9.38 -26.54
C GLY A 265 -10.37 -8.89 -25.15
N LEU A 266 -9.64 -9.70 -24.41
CA LEU A 266 -9.14 -9.34 -23.08
C LEU A 266 -8.04 -8.26 -23.12
N ALA A 267 -7.25 -8.18 -24.18
CA ALA A 267 -6.14 -7.24 -24.28
C ALA A 267 -6.61 -5.76 -24.30
N LYS A 268 -7.67 -5.45 -25.06
CA LYS A 268 -8.24 -4.09 -25.12
C LYS A 268 -8.84 -3.66 -23.76
N ILE A 269 -9.50 -4.59 -23.07
CA ILE A 269 -10.06 -4.33 -21.73
C ILE A 269 -8.94 -4.06 -20.72
N ARG A 270 -7.85 -4.84 -20.77
CA ARG A 270 -6.69 -4.64 -19.89
C ARG A 270 -6.03 -3.27 -20.14
N LEU A 271 -5.84 -2.90 -21.40
CA LEU A 271 -5.33 -1.58 -21.76
C LEU A 271 -6.24 -0.46 -21.23
N ALA A 272 -7.56 -0.56 -21.42
CA ALA A 272 -8.53 0.40 -20.93
C ALA A 272 -8.41 0.61 -19.40
N ALA A 273 -8.25 -0.47 -18.64
CA ALA A 273 -8.04 -0.41 -17.19
C ALA A 273 -6.73 0.30 -16.81
N LEU A 274 -5.62 0.02 -17.53
CA LEU A 274 -4.32 0.64 -17.26
C LEU A 274 -4.29 2.15 -17.53
N ILE A 275 -5.00 2.60 -18.59
CA ILE A 275 -5.11 4.02 -18.93
C ILE A 275 -6.30 4.71 -18.26
N ASN A 276 -6.98 4.00 -17.34
CA ASN A 276 -8.17 4.44 -16.61
C ASN A 276 -9.31 4.94 -17.52
N VAL A 277 -9.61 4.22 -18.58
CA VAL A 277 -10.76 4.47 -19.43
C VAL A 277 -11.86 3.46 -19.12
N HIS A 278 -13.13 3.87 -19.28
CA HIS A 278 -14.25 2.98 -18.98
C HIS A 278 -14.12 1.65 -19.75
N PRO A 279 -14.23 0.48 -19.10
CA PRO A 279 -13.98 -0.83 -19.74
C PRO A 279 -14.84 -1.14 -20.98
N LYS A 280 -15.97 -0.45 -21.14
CA LYS A 280 -16.85 -0.53 -22.31
C LYS A 280 -16.62 0.59 -23.34
N ALA A 281 -15.63 1.47 -23.12
CA ALA A 281 -15.32 2.52 -24.07
C ALA A 281 -14.83 1.90 -25.39
N ASP A 282 -15.37 2.37 -26.48
CA ASP A 282 -14.85 2.03 -27.80
C ASP A 282 -13.78 3.05 -28.20
N PHE A 283 -12.61 2.57 -28.52
CA PHE A 283 -11.47 3.35 -28.99
C PHE A 283 -10.66 2.53 -29.98
N THR A 284 -10.03 3.20 -30.92
CA THR A 284 -9.11 2.60 -31.88
C THR A 284 -7.66 2.88 -31.50
N LEU A 285 -6.77 1.97 -31.87
CA LEU A 285 -5.35 2.10 -31.68
C LEU A 285 -4.67 2.46 -32.99
N SER A 286 -3.73 3.39 -32.95
CA SER A 286 -2.92 3.71 -34.12
C SER A 286 -1.79 2.69 -34.29
N SER A 287 -1.41 2.45 -35.55
CA SER A 287 -0.19 1.67 -35.82
C SER A 287 1.01 2.32 -35.12
N PRO A 288 1.87 1.55 -34.46
CA PRO A 288 3.12 2.10 -33.93
C PRO A 288 3.93 2.71 -35.07
N SER A 289 4.37 3.95 -34.89
CA SER A 289 5.03 4.76 -35.94
C SER A 289 6.43 4.29 -36.31
N GLU A 290 6.97 3.32 -35.60
CA GLU A 290 8.28 2.72 -35.89
C GLU A 290 8.09 1.21 -36.15
N GLU A 291 8.58 0.71 -37.28
CA GLU A 291 8.88 -0.71 -37.45
C GLU A 291 9.93 -1.05 -36.38
N LEU A 292 9.47 -1.69 -35.31
CA LEU A 292 10.36 -2.20 -34.26
C LEU A 292 11.09 -3.42 -34.82
N GLU A 293 12.16 -3.17 -35.59
CA GLU A 293 13.08 -4.25 -35.90
C GLU A 293 13.79 -4.69 -34.59
N PRO A 294 13.76 -6.00 -34.28
CA PRO A 294 14.45 -6.51 -33.12
C PRO A 294 15.97 -6.22 -33.25
N ARG A 295 16.54 -5.57 -32.25
CA ARG A 295 17.97 -5.18 -32.26
C ARG A 295 18.76 -6.14 -31.38
N ASP A 296 19.92 -6.56 -31.82
CA ASP A 296 20.82 -7.33 -30.98
C ASP A 296 21.34 -6.47 -29.81
N ILE A 297 21.32 -7.03 -28.59
CA ILE A 297 21.85 -6.37 -27.41
C ILE A 297 23.38 -6.50 -27.45
N THR A 298 24.06 -5.38 -27.75
CA THR A 298 25.53 -5.33 -27.86
C THR A 298 26.24 -5.05 -26.55
N ARG A 299 25.50 -4.60 -25.51
CA ARG A 299 26.09 -4.27 -24.21
C ARG A 299 26.45 -5.53 -23.42
N PRO A 300 27.65 -5.62 -22.82
CA PRO A 300 28.05 -6.76 -22.01
C PRO A 300 27.19 -6.86 -20.75
N TYR A 301 27.01 -8.08 -20.26
CA TYR A 301 26.20 -8.37 -19.07
C TYR A 301 26.62 -7.55 -17.85
N GLU A 302 27.94 -7.40 -17.62
CA GLU A 302 28.50 -6.67 -16.49
C GLU A 302 28.00 -5.22 -16.47
N SER A 303 28.06 -4.54 -17.61
CA SER A 303 27.58 -3.16 -17.73
C SER A 303 26.08 -3.02 -17.48
N LEU A 304 25.29 -4.00 -17.92
CA LEU A 304 23.83 -4.01 -17.67
C LEU A 304 23.52 -4.31 -16.21
N ALA A 305 24.27 -5.22 -15.58
CA ALA A 305 24.13 -5.58 -14.18
C ALA A 305 24.51 -4.39 -13.27
N ASP A 306 25.65 -3.73 -13.54
CA ASP A 306 26.09 -2.53 -12.81
C ASP A 306 25.06 -1.40 -12.89
N ASN A 307 24.54 -1.14 -14.12
CA ASN A 307 23.50 -0.14 -14.30
C ASN A 307 22.21 -0.50 -13.54
N ALA A 308 21.83 -1.78 -13.54
CA ALA A 308 20.67 -2.23 -12.78
C ALA A 308 20.87 -2.07 -11.27
N LEU A 309 22.05 -2.44 -10.74
CA LEU A 309 22.39 -2.25 -9.32
C LEU A 309 22.38 -0.75 -8.93
N LEU A 310 22.79 0.13 -9.82
CA LEU A 310 22.79 1.59 -9.57
C LEU A 310 21.38 2.19 -9.63
N MET A 311 20.53 1.75 -10.58
CA MET A 311 19.32 2.47 -10.96
C MET A 311 18.02 1.83 -10.44
N ARG A 312 18.04 0.59 -9.97
CA ARG A 312 16.83 -0.11 -9.52
C ARG A 312 16.25 0.53 -8.26
N PRO A 313 14.96 0.93 -8.28
CA PRO A 313 14.30 1.55 -7.13
C PRO A 313 14.31 0.67 -5.88
N GLU A 314 14.19 -0.65 -6.05
CA GLU A 314 14.15 -1.61 -4.95
C GLU A 314 15.45 -1.63 -4.14
N LEU A 315 16.60 -1.49 -4.79
CA LEU A 315 17.89 -1.44 -4.10
C LEU A 315 18.06 -0.13 -3.34
N ARG A 316 17.65 0.99 -3.94
CA ARG A 316 17.67 2.29 -3.26
C ARG A 316 16.72 2.31 -2.05
N GLU A 317 15.56 1.66 -2.14
CA GLU A 317 14.66 1.48 -1.00
C GLU A 317 15.37 0.76 0.14
N GLU A 318 16.10 -0.36 -0.14
CA GLU A 318 16.84 -1.09 0.88
C GLU A 318 18.03 -0.28 1.44
N ASP A 319 18.70 0.54 0.64
CA ASP A 319 19.75 1.45 1.13
C ASP A 319 19.19 2.46 2.15
N TYR A 320 18.00 3.02 1.91
CA TYR A 320 17.33 3.90 2.87
C TYR A 320 16.86 3.16 4.12
N ARG A 321 16.38 1.91 4.00
CA ARG A 321 16.03 1.06 5.16
C ARG A 321 17.26 0.74 6.02
N LEU A 322 18.38 0.45 5.40
CA LEU A 322 19.65 0.27 6.11
C LEU A 322 20.03 1.53 6.89
N ARG A 323 19.88 2.72 6.27
CA ARG A 323 20.11 4.01 6.94
C ARG A 323 19.17 4.21 8.13
N ILE A 324 17.88 3.86 8.01
CA ILE A 324 16.91 3.91 9.12
C ILE A 324 17.39 3.00 10.27
N SER A 325 17.80 1.76 9.98
CA SER A 325 18.31 0.83 10.97
C SER A 325 19.56 1.38 11.70
N GLN A 326 20.47 2.03 10.99
CA GLN A 326 21.64 2.70 11.56
C GLN A 326 21.26 3.88 12.47
N LEU A 327 20.22 4.64 12.10
CA LEU A 327 19.67 5.72 12.93
C LEU A 327 19.01 5.17 14.20
N GLU A 328 18.36 4.00 14.13
CA GLU A 328 17.83 3.33 15.33
C GLU A 328 18.91 2.93 16.33
N VAL A 329 20.08 2.49 15.87
CA VAL A 329 21.23 2.26 16.77
C VAL A 329 21.60 3.55 17.51
N LYS A 330 21.67 4.69 16.81
CA LYS A 330 21.99 5.98 17.42
C LYS A 330 20.94 6.42 18.42
N LYS A 331 19.66 6.32 18.09
CA LYS A 331 18.55 6.62 19.01
C LYS A 331 18.61 5.75 20.26
N ALA A 332 18.83 4.44 20.09
CA ALA A 332 18.94 3.52 21.20
C ALA A 332 20.09 3.89 22.16
N MET A 333 21.23 4.37 21.61
CA MET A 333 22.36 4.80 22.45
C MET A 333 22.06 6.13 23.16
N LEU A 334 21.38 7.07 22.54
CA LEU A 334 20.99 8.32 23.19
C LEU A 334 20.10 8.09 24.41
N ARG A 335 19.19 7.10 24.38
CA ARG A 335 18.27 6.79 25.51
C ARG A 335 18.97 6.41 26.80
N PHE A 336 20.27 6.11 26.76
CA PHE A 336 21.07 5.80 27.96
C PHE A 336 21.79 7.02 28.56
N LEU A 337 21.72 8.17 27.88
CA LEU A 337 22.24 9.42 28.40
C LEU A 337 21.29 10.00 29.46
N PRO A 338 21.80 10.85 30.37
CA PRO A 338 20.95 11.59 31.29
C PRO A 338 20.04 12.54 30.53
N THR A 339 18.82 12.69 31.01
CA THR A 339 17.84 13.64 30.51
C THR A 339 18.06 14.99 31.18
N LEU A 340 18.29 16.04 30.42
CA LEU A 340 18.34 17.42 30.87
C LEU A 340 17.10 18.15 30.38
N GLN A 341 16.25 18.56 31.30
CA GLN A 341 15.08 19.39 31.02
C GLN A 341 15.38 20.83 31.44
N ILE A 342 15.11 21.75 30.54
CA ILE A 342 15.21 23.20 30.75
C ILE A 342 13.80 23.72 30.70
N GLY A 343 13.37 24.39 31.78
CA GLY A 343 12.06 25.01 31.92
C GLY A 343 12.16 26.53 32.12
N ALA A 344 11.20 27.26 31.58
CA ALA A 344 10.96 28.64 31.93
C ALA A 344 9.46 28.80 32.07
N GLY A 345 9.02 29.28 33.22
CA GLY A 345 7.61 29.38 33.60
C GLY A 345 7.18 30.76 34.01
N TYR A 346 5.93 31.10 33.74
CA TYR A 346 5.17 32.16 34.38
C TYR A 346 4.02 31.50 35.08
N HIS A 347 3.88 31.81 36.41
CA HIS A 347 2.91 31.22 37.30
C HIS A 347 2.07 32.31 37.94
N ARG A 348 0.79 32.04 38.09
CA ARG A 348 -0.13 32.85 38.86
C ARG A 348 -0.98 31.97 39.78
N ASP A 349 -1.03 32.29 41.06
CA ASP A 349 -1.78 31.59 42.10
C ASP A 349 -2.60 32.59 42.92
N GLU A 350 -3.91 32.57 42.73
CA GLU A 350 -4.86 33.45 43.44
C GLU A 350 -5.09 32.96 44.88
N ASN A 351 -4.01 32.87 45.68
CA ASN A 351 -4.06 32.55 47.10
C ASN A 351 -3.71 33.78 47.90
N ASP A 352 -4.70 34.38 48.62
CA ASP A 352 -4.54 35.59 49.41
C ASP A 352 -3.42 35.53 50.47
N PHE A 353 -2.91 34.38 50.80
CA PHE A 353 -1.79 34.21 51.72
C PHE A 353 -0.40 34.36 51.08
N LEU A 354 -0.32 34.45 49.74
CA LEU A 354 0.92 34.73 49.02
C LEU A 354 1.22 36.24 49.08
N ILE A 355 2.47 36.61 49.24
CA ILE A 355 2.91 38.03 49.14
C ILE A 355 2.97 38.46 47.68
N ASN A 356 3.33 37.57 46.78
CA ASN A 356 3.27 37.77 45.33
C ASN A 356 2.42 36.64 44.77
N ASP A 357 1.40 37.00 44.06
CA ASP A 357 0.44 36.09 43.43
C ASP A 357 0.89 35.63 42.04
N ASP A 358 1.94 36.27 41.49
CA ASP A 358 2.57 35.92 40.23
C ASP A 358 4.10 35.92 40.35
N TRP A 359 4.75 35.00 39.61
CA TRP A 359 6.21 34.89 39.53
C TRP A 359 6.68 34.22 38.24
N GLU A 360 7.92 34.48 37.85
CA GLU A 360 8.62 33.79 36.79
C GLU A 360 9.70 32.87 37.40
N ASP A 361 9.91 31.72 36.78
CA ASP A 361 11.02 30.85 37.18
C ASP A 361 11.76 30.26 35.96
N VAL A 362 12.97 29.79 36.22
CA VAL A 362 13.77 29.00 35.26
C VAL A 362 14.27 27.77 36.02
N SER A 363 13.98 26.60 35.46
CA SER A 363 14.36 25.31 36.03
C SER A 363 15.34 24.54 35.17
N PHE A 364 16.23 23.78 35.81
CA PHE A 364 17.15 22.82 35.21
C PHE A 364 17.06 21.51 35.97
N ASP A 365 16.43 20.50 35.32
CA ASP A 365 16.23 19.20 35.91
C ASP A 365 17.06 18.16 35.19
N LEU A 366 17.95 17.49 35.93
CA LEU A 366 18.76 16.40 35.42
C LEU A 366 18.33 15.06 36.05
N SER A 367 17.88 14.16 35.19
CA SER A 367 17.53 12.80 35.60
C SER A 367 18.29 11.74 34.84
N TRP A 368 18.66 10.65 35.48
CA TRP A 368 19.41 9.58 34.86
C TRP A 368 19.01 8.20 35.38
N ASN A 369 18.63 7.31 34.47
CA ASN A 369 18.36 5.92 34.77
C ASN A 369 19.69 5.13 34.79
N ILE A 370 20.39 5.15 35.91
CA ILE A 370 21.73 4.49 36.11
C ILE A 370 21.61 2.97 35.93
N LEU A 371 20.52 2.34 36.38
CA LEU A 371 20.31 0.89 36.21
C LEU A 371 20.13 0.48 34.76
N GLY A 372 19.64 1.40 33.92
CA GLY A 372 19.53 1.21 32.46
C GLY A 372 20.88 0.92 31.81
N LEU A 373 21.99 1.40 32.37
CA LEU A 373 23.34 1.20 31.82
C LEU A 373 23.74 -0.29 31.72
N PHE A 374 23.19 -1.17 32.56
CA PHE A 374 23.45 -2.61 32.46
C PHE A 374 22.85 -3.24 31.19
N SER A 375 21.83 -2.62 30.57
CA SER A 375 21.19 -3.11 29.34
C SER A 375 21.81 -2.54 28.07
N VAL A 376 22.69 -1.52 28.14
CA VAL A 376 23.28 -0.84 26.96
C VAL A 376 23.91 -1.82 25.98
N GLN A 377 24.70 -2.76 26.47
CA GLN A 377 25.36 -3.73 25.59
C GLN A 377 24.39 -4.68 24.89
N ALA A 378 23.34 -5.10 25.60
CA ALA A 378 22.31 -5.97 25.01
C ALA A 378 21.52 -5.23 23.94
N GLU A 379 21.09 -4.00 24.23
CA GLU A 379 20.35 -3.15 23.27
C GLU A 379 21.20 -2.84 22.03
N LYS A 380 22.49 -2.46 22.24
CA LYS A 380 23.42 -2.21 21.14
C LYS A 380 23.58 -3.43 20.25
N ARG A 381 23.79 -4.62 20.82
CA ARG A 381 23.90 -5.88 20.04
C ARG A 381 22.61 -6.18 19.27
N PHE A 382 21.46 -5.99 19.91
CA PHE A 382 20.17 -6.20 19.27
C PHE A 382 19.98 -5.27 18.06
N ARG A 383 20.24 -3.96 18.23
CA ARG A 383 20.12 -2.98 17.14
C ARG A 383 21.16 -3.22 16.04
N GLN A 384 22.38 -3.61 16.41
CA GLN A 384 23.39 -3.97 15.42
C GLN A 384 22.97 -5.20 14.61
N ALA A 385 22.40 -6.22 15.24
CA ALA A 385 21.87 -7.38 14.50
C ALA A 385 20.74 -6.99 13.50
N GLN A 386 19.95 -5.94 13.82
CA GLN A 386 18.96 -5.41 12.86
C GLN A 386 19.63 -4.72 11.66
N VAL A 387 20.75 -4.01 11.87
CA VAL A 387 21.56 -3.44 10.78
C VAL A 387 22.16 -4.55 9.92
N ASP A 388 22.73 -5.58 10.52
CA ASP A 388 23.33 -6.72 9.83
C ASP A 388 22.27 -7.47 9.00
N LEU A 389 21.04 -7.60 9.54
CA LEU A 389 19.89 -8.17 8.80
C LEU A 389 19.50 -7.31 7.60
N ALA A 390 19.46 -5.99 7.75
CA ALA A 390 19.14 -5.07 6.65
C ALA A 390 20.22 -5.14 5.55
N ASP A 391 21.48 -5.22 5.92
CA ASP A 391 22.59 -5.39 4.95
C ASP A 391 22.51 -6.73 4.21
N ALA A 392 22.22 -7.82 4.94
CA ALA A 392 22.01 -9.13 4.32
C ALA A 392 20.85 -9.15 3.33
N ARG A 393 19.74 -8.46 3.66
CA ARG A 393 18.59 -8.31 2.72
C ARG A 393 18.99 -7.55 1.47
N ARG A 394 19.75 -6.46 1.61
CA ARG A 394 20.24 -5.68 0.48
C ARG A 394 21.14 -6.54 -0.43
N LEU A 395 22.06 -7.32 0.14
CA LEU A 395 22.93 -8.24 -0.63
C LEU A 395 22.12 -9.31 -1.36
N ALA A 396 21.13 -9.92 -0.68
CA ALA A 396 20.24 -10.90 -1.30
C ALA A 396 19.45 -10.30 -2.48
N LEU A 397 18.96 -9.07 -2.31
CA LEU A 397 18.26 -8.34 -3.38
C LEU A 397 19.20 -7.99 -4.54
N SER A 398 20.45 -7.60 -4.26
CA SER A 398 21.46 -7.34 -5.30
C SER A 398 21.68 -8.59 -6.16
N MET A 399 21.81 -9.76 -5.53
CA MET A 399 21.94 -11.02 -6.27
C MET A 399 20.69 -11.33 -7.10
N ALA A 400 19.49 -11.08 -6.56
CA ALA A 400 18.23 -11.25 -7.28
C ALA A 400 18.15 -10.33 -8.50
N VAL A 401 18.56 -9.05 -8.37
CA VAL A 401 18.60 -8.09 -9.49
C VAL A 401 19.57 -8.56 -10.59
N MET A 402 20.78 -8.96 -10.23
CA MET A 402 21.76 -9.50 -11.20
C MET A 402 21.20 -10.73 -11.93
N THR A 403 20.55 -11.62 -11.18
CA THR A 403 19.89 -12.81 -11.76
C THR A 403 18.77 -12.42 -12.72
N GLN A 404 17.92 -11.44 -12.35
CA GLN A 404 16.86 -10.93 -13.24
C GLN A 404 17.42 -10.34 -14.53
N VAL A 405 18.52 -9.60 -14.47
CA VAL A 405 19.20 -9.07 -15.68
C VAL A 405 19.61 -10.23 -16.58
N ARG A 406 20.27 -11.26 -16.03
CA ARG A 406 20.70 -12.42 -16.80
C ARG A 406 19.53 -13.21 -17.42
N LEU A 407 18.47 -13.42 -16.64
CA LEU A 407 17.25 -14.07 -17.12
C LEU A 407 16.58 -13.26 -18.23
N SER A 408 16.51 -11.93 -18.08
CA SER A 408 15.90 -11.04 -19.09
C SER A 408 16.68 -11.07 -20.40
N LEU A 409 18.01 -11.02 -20.33
CA LEU A 409 18.87 -11.18 -21.52
C LEU A 409 18.61 -12.51 -22.20
N LYS A 410 18.58 -13.61 -21.43
CA LYS A 410 18.35 -14.93 -22.01
C LYS A 410 16.96 -15.07 -22.62
N ARG A 411 15.94 -14.50 -21.98
CA ARG A 411 14.58 -14.46 -22.53
C ARG A 411 14.53 -13.67 -23.84
N TYR A 412 15.23 -12.53 -23.89
CA TYR A 412 15.30 -11.71 -25.10
C TYR A 412 15.96 -12.48 -26.26
N GLU A 413 17.13 -13.11 -26.05
CA GLU A 413 17.81 -13.95 -27.04
C GLU A 413 16.88 -15.05 -27.58
N LEU A 414 16.17 -15.77 -26.69
CA LEU A 414 15.24 -16.83 -27.07
C LEU A 414 14.00 -16.28 -27.79
N SER A 415 13.49 -15.12 -27.38
CA SER A 415 12.37 -14.47 -28.05
C SER A 415 12.75 -14.04 -29.46
N LEU A 416 13.95 -13.49 -29.65
CA LEU A 416 14.46 -13.14 -30.97
C LEU A 416 14.61 -14.36 -31.91
N GLN A 417 15.11 -15.49 -31.40
CA GLN A 417 15.17 -16.72 -32.15
C GLN A 417 13.77 -17.23 -32.55
N ARG A 418 12.81 -17.19 -31.61
CA ARG A 418 11.41 -17.56 -31.87
C ARG A 418 10.74 -16.64 -32.89
N TYR A 419 11.00 -15.34 -32.80
CA TYR A 419 10.50 -14.37 -33.75
C TYR A 419 10.97 -14.68 -35.17
N ARG A 420 12.26 -14.88 -35.38
CA ARG A 420 12.84 -15.24 -36.69
C ARG A 420 12.21 -16.53 -37.25
N ALA A 421 12.15 -17.59 -36.44
CA ALA A 421 11.50 -18.84 -36.83
C ALA A 421 10.00 -18.69 -37.13
N SER A 422 9.30 -17.82 -36.38
CA SER A 422 7.88 -17.52 -36.63
C SER A 422 7.68 -16.75 -37.92
N GLN A 423 8.59 -15.85 -38.29
CA GLN A 423 8.54 -15.13 -39.57
C GLN A 423 8.70 -16.11 -40.75
N GLU A 424 9.68 -17.03 -40.68
CA GLU A 424 9.86 -18.07 -41.72
C GLU A 424 8.61 -18.94 -41.85
N LEU A 425 8.03 -19.38 -40.71
CA LEU A 425 6.82 -20.18 -40.73
C LEU A 425 5.61 -19.39 -41.28
N SER A 426 5.50 -18.12 -40.91
CA SER A 426 4.41 -17.25 -41.35
C SER A 426 4.44 -17.03 -42.87
N SER A 427 5.63 -16.80 -43.44
CA SER A 427 5.79 -16.66 -44.90
C SER A 427 5.39 -17.92 -45.66
N VAL A 428 5.83 -19.10 -45.19
CA VAL A 428 5.45 -20.38 -45.79
C VAL A 428 3.97 -20.68 -45.70
N ASN A 429 3.37 -20.43 -44.52
CA ASN A 429 1.94 -20.67 -44.35
C ASN A 429 1.09 -19.70 -45.19
N GLN A 430 1.54 -18.46 -45.35
CA GLN A 430 0.86 -17.46 -46.18
C GLN A 430 0.90 -17.86 -47.66
N GLU A 431 2.08 -18.25 -48.17
CA GLU A 431 2.23 -18.76 -49.53
C GLU A 431 1.36 -20.00 -49.77
N MET A 432 1.35 -20.96 -48.81
CA MET A 432 0.50 -22.14 -48.84
C MET A 432 -0.99 -21.75 -48.92
N ALA A 433 -1.45 -20.81 -48.11
CA ALA A 433 -2.83 -20.34 -48.08
C ALA A 433 -3.23 -19.68 -49.46
N GLU A 434 -2.30 -18.94 -50.06
CA GLU A 434 -2.51 -18.33 -51.40
C GLU A 434 -2.63 -19.41 -52.50
N ILE A 435 -1.70 -20.37 -52.55
CA ILE A 435 -1.71 -21.45 -53.50
C ILE A 435 -2.98 -22.30 -53.40
N LEU A 436 -3.33 -22.72 -52.16
CA LEU A 436 -4.51 -23.55 -51.92
C LEU A 436 -5.82 -22.77 -52.19
N SER A 437 -5.87 -21.47 -51.93
CA SER A 437 -7.00 -20.65 -52.22
C SER A 437 -7.28 -20.47 -53.72
N ALA A 438 -6.22 -20.45 -54.55
CA ALA A 438 -6.28 -20.36 -55.99
C ALA A 438 -6.58 -21.73 -56.65
N SER A 439 -6.40 -22.83 -55.97
CA SER A 439 -6.62 -24.18 -56.53
C SER A 439 -8.09 -24.54 -56.53
N SER A 440 -8.62 -24.98 -57.66
CA SER A 440 -9.98 -25.51 -57.82
C SER A 440 -10.10 -27.00 -57.47
N LYS A 441 -8.98 -27.69 -57.25
CA LYS A 441 -8.91 -29.15 -56.99
C LYS A 441 -8.92 -29.50 -55.50
N GLU A 442 -8.57 -28.53 -54.63
CA GLU A 442 -8.44 -28.75 -53.20
C GLU A 442 -9.78 -28.61 -52.47
N THR A 443 -9.91 -29.32 -51.36
CA THR A 443 -11.14 -29.28 -50.53
C THR A 443 -11.26 -27.96 -49.76
N ASP A 444 -12.51 -27.56 -49.42
CA ASP A 444 -12.73 -26.38 -48.60
C ASP A 444 -12.07 -26.49 -47.21
N LEU A 445 -11.91 -27.72 -46.68
CA LEU A 445 -11.21 -27.98 -45.46
C LEU A 445 -9.71 -27.59 -45.54
N ASP A 446 -9.04 -27.99 -46.63
CA ASP A 446 -7.62 -27.71 -46.82
C ASP A 446 -7.38 -26.19 -46.93
N LYS A 447 -8.29 -25.47 -47.65
CA LYS A 447 -8.24 -24.03 -47.77
C LYS A 447 -8.46 -23.30 -46.44
N ILE A 448 -9.45 -23.76 -45.65
CA ILE A 448 -9.75 -23.21 -44.33
C ILE A 448 -8.58 -23.48 -43.38
N ARG A 449 -8.03 -24.70 -43.40
CA ARG A 449 -6.90 -25.06 -42.56
C ARG A 449 -5.66 -24.23 -42.85
N ALA A 450 -5.31 -24.06 -44.12
CA ALA A 450 -4.18 -23.24 -44.54
C ALA A 450 -4.34 -21.76 -44.12
N ARG A 451 -5.52 -21.20 -44.28
CA ARG A 451 -5.82 -19.83 -43.80
C ARG A 451 -5.75 -19.70 -42.28
N THR A 452 -6.19 -20.75 -41.57
CA THR A 452 -6.07 -20.77 -40.11
C THR A 452 -4.62 -20.84 -39.66
N ASP A 453 -3.82 -21.70 -40.29
CA ASP A 453 -2.39 -21.85 -40.00
C ASP A 453 -1.61 -20.56 -40.34
N ALA A 454 -1.97 -19.87 -41.44
CA ALA A 454 -1.41 -18.58 -41.80
C ALA A 454 -1.76 -17.50 -40.74
N LEU A 455 -3.00 -17.40 -40.31
CA LEU A 455 -3.43 -16.46 -39.28
C LEU A 455 -2.75 -16.74 -37.93
N VAL A 456 -2.72 -18.00 -37.50
CA VAL A 456 -2.09 -18.40 -36.23
C VAL A 456 -0.59 -18.13 -36.26
N SER A 457 0.10 -18.39 -37.38
CA SER A 457 1.53 -18.11 -37.53
C SER A 457 1.82 -16.61 -37.56
N GLN A 458 1.00 -15.80 -38.23
CA GLN A 458 1.10 -14.34 -38.22
C GLN A 458 0.92 -13.77 -36.80
N LEU A 459 -0.05 -14.27 -36.05
CA LEU A 459 -0.23 -13.91 -34.64
C LEU A 459 0.99 -14.24 -33.81
N ARG A 460 1.55 -15.46 -33.94
CA ARG A 460 2.74 -15.85 -33.20
C ARG A 460 3.94 -14.96 -33.52
N THR A 461 4.07 -14.54 -34.76
CA THR A 461 5.12 -13.61 -35.19
C THR A 461 4.93 -12.24 -34.55
N ASN A 462 3.72 -11.71 -34.61
CA ASN A 462 3.39 -10.40 -34.03
C ASN A 462 3.53 -10.40 -32.50
N TYR A 463 3.04 -11.45 -31.81
CA TYR A 463 3.25 -11.60 -30.36
C TYR A 463 4.70 -11.90 -29.97
N GLY A 464 5.48 -12.52 -30.86
CA GLY A 464 6.90 -12.81 -30.61
C GLY A 464 7.79 -11.59 -30.73
N SER A 465 7.31 -10.51 -31.38
CA SER A 465 8.02 -9.23 -31.49
C SER A 465 7.83 -8.33 -30.26
N VAL A 466 6.89 -8.62 -29.38
CA VAL A 466 6.56 -7.92 -28.14
C VAL A 466 7.16 -8.65 -26.93
#